data_86acafdfc64e0326f709b4bc5ac024df
#
_entry.id   86acafdfc64e0326f709b4bc5ac024df
#
_cell.length_a   1.000
_cell.length_b   1.000
_cell.length_c   1.000
_cell.angle_alpha   90.00
_cell.angle_beta   90.00
_cell.angle_gamma   90.00
#
_symmetry.space_group_name_H-M   'P 1'
#
loop_
_entity.id
_entity.type
_entity.pdbx_description
1 polymer ?
#
loop_
_entity_poly.entity_id
_entity_poly.type
_entity_poly.pdbx_seq_one_letter_code
_entity_poly.pdbx_strand_id
1 'polypeptide(L)'
;MQLYSAALNLFWKKHGAKTDLIDTLLDITLLAFLAITAFAIIRMRNLFVIIMLFSIFSLHSAGLFVVMDAADVAFTEAAVGAGISTVLMLATLALTKDHEEKRRVKHAVIPKLVVLVTTAALLYGTYDIPAFGD
;
A
#
# COMPACT_ATOMS: atom_id res chain seq x y z
N MET A 1 -46.37 -14.27 -5.06
CA MET A 1 -45.44 -13.62 -4.15
C MET A 1 -44.09 -14.32 -4.07
N GLN A 2 -44.02 -15.64 -4.04
CA GLN A 2 -42.78 -16.44 -3.96
C GLN A 2 -41.87 -16.33 -5.20
N LEU A 3 -42.44 -16.23 -6.42
CA LEU A 3 -41.65 -16.11 -7.66
C LEU A 3 -40.90 -14.78 -7.75
N TYR A 4 -41.48 -13.71 -7.22
CA TYR A 4 -40.85 -12.40 -7.20
C TYR A 4 -39.64 -12.36 -6.24
N SER A 5 -39.76 -12.97 -5.06
CA SER A 5 -38.65 -13.07 -4.11
C SER A 5 -37.51 -13.95 -4.65
N ALA A 6 -37.84 -15.03 -5.34
CA ALA A 6 -36.83 -15.89 -6.00
C ALA A 6 -36.08 -15.16 -7.11
N ALA A 7 -36.78 -14.39 -7.95
CA ALA A 7 -36.18 -13.57 -9.01
C ALA A 7 -35.28 -12.48 -8.44
N LEU A 8 -35.69 -11.81 -7.36
CA LEU A 8 -34.88 -10.81 -6.64
C LEU A 8 -33.60 -11.43 -6.06
N ASN A 9 -33.73 -12.58 -5.43
CA ASN A 9 -32.56 -13.29 -4.84
C ASN A 9 -31.56 -13.72 -5.93
N LEU A 10 -32.05 -14.18 -7.09
CA LEU A 10 -31.19 -14.53 -8.22
C LEU A 10 -30.50 -13.30 -8.82
N PHE A 11 -31.23 -12.18 -8.89
CA PHE A 11 -30.69 -10.90 -9.38
C PHE A 11 -29.57 -10.41 -8.46
N TRP A 12 -29.79 -10.36 -7.14
CA TRP A 12 -28.78 -9.95 -6.16
C TRP A 12 -27.60 -10.90 -6.11
N LYS A 13 -27.81 -12.20 -6.18
CA LYS A 13 -26.75 -13.21 -6.23
C LYS A 13 -25.86 -13.07 -7.47
N LYS A 14 -26.45 -12.74 -8.62
CA LYS A 14 -25.71 -12.55 -9.88
C LYS A 14 -24.94 -11.23 -9.90
N HIS A 15 -25.47 -10.17 -9.31
CA HIS A 15 -24.79 -8.88 -9.20
C HIS A 15 -23.72 -8.93 -8.13
N GLY A 16 -23.97 -9.54 -6.97
CA GLY A 16 -22.99 -9.72 -5.91
C GLY A 16 -21.74 -10.45 -6.39
N ALA A 17 -21.90 -11.59 -7.07
CA ALA A 17 -20.76 -12.35 -7.58
C ALA A 17 -19.91 -11.61 -8.62
N LYS A 18 -20.48 -10.64 -9.36
CA LYS A 18 -19.72 -9.79 -10.29
C LYS A 18 -18.96 -8.67 -9.59
N THR A 19 -19.57 -8.06 -8.59
CA THR A 19 -18.89 -7.04 -7.77
C THR A 19 -17.74 -7.67 -6.99
N ASP A 20 -17.95 -8.81 -6.36
CA ASP A 20 -16.91 -9.53 -5.62
C ASP A 20 -15.68 -9.88 -6.49
N LEU A 21 -15.91 -10.29 -7.76
CA LEU A 21 -14.83 -10.56 -8.70
C LEU A 21 -14.07 -9.29 -9.11
N ILE A 22 -14.79 -8.20 -9.34
CA ILE A 22 -14.17 -6.92 -9.73
C ILE A 22 -13.35 -6.37 -8.56
N ASP A 23 -13.91 -6.39 -7.35
CA ASP A 23 -13.24 -5.93 -6.14
C ASP A 23 -11.97 -6.75 -5.85
N THR A 24 -12.05 -8.07 -5.98
CA THR A 24 -10.88 -8.96 -5.84
C THR A 24 -9.82 -8.69 -6.91
N LEU A 25 -10.23 -8.43 -8.16
CA LEU A 25 -9.28 -8.10 -9.23
C LEU A 25 -8.60 -6.74 -8.99
N LEU A 26 -9.35 -5.75 -8.50
CA LEU A 26 -8.81 -4.44 -8.12
C LEU A 26 -7.80 -4.57 -6.99
N ASP A 27 -8.12 -5.34 -5.95
CA ASP A 27 -7.21 -5.61 -4.84
C ASP A 27 -5.89 -6.24 -5.30
N ILE A 28 -5.98 -7.32 -6.07
CA ILE A 28 -4.80 -8.03 -6.59
C ILE A 28 -3.96 -7.09 -7.47
N THR A 29 -4.61 -6.29 -8.31
CA THR A 29 -3.92 -5.36 -9.20
C THR A 29 -3.21 -4.26 -8.42
N LEU A 30 -3.88 -3.64 -7.45
CA LEU A 30 -3.28 -2.62 -6.58
C LEU A 30 -2.13 -3.17 -5.74
N LEU A 31 -2.30 -4.35 -5.15
CA LEU A 31 -1.24 -5.04 -4.41
C LEU A 31 -0.04 -5.36 -5.29
N ALA A 32 -0.26 -5.79 -6.53
CA ALA A 32 0.81 -6.07 -7.49
C ALA A 32 1.59 -4.79 -7.83
N PHE A 33 0.89 -3.68 -8.12
CA PHE A 33 1.53 -2.38 -8.36
C PHE A 33 2.30 -1.89 -7.13
N LEU A 34 1.75 -2.07 -5.94
CA LEU A 34 2.40 -1.71 -4.68
C LEU A 34 3.69 -2.51 -4.48
N ALA A 35 3.66 -3.82 -4.74
CA ALA A 35 4.85 -4.67 -4.67
C ALA A 35 5.92 -4.28 -5.71
N ILE A 36 5.51 -3.96 -6.95
CA ILE A 36 6.41 -3.53 -8.02
C ILE A 36 7.07 -2.19 -7.66
N THR A 37 6.30 -1.21 -7.18
CA THR A 37 6.85 0.10 -6.78
C THR A 37 7.78 -0.03 -5.57
N ALA A 38 7.45 -0.85 -4.57
CA ALA A 38 8.32 -1.13 -3.45
C ALA A 38 9.65 -1.75 -3.89
N PHE A 39 9.60 -2.72 -4.80
CA PHE A 39 10.80 -3.34 -5.36
C PHE A 39 11.63 -2.34 -6.16
N ALA A 40 10.99 -1.47 -6.94
CA ALA A 40 11.65 -0.41 -7.68
C ALA A 40 12.39 0.57 -6.76
N ILE A 41 11.78 0.99 -5.64
CA ILE A 41 12.41 1.88 -4.64
C ILE A 41 13.72 1.26 -4.11
N ILE A 42 13.72 -0.03 -3.79
CA ILE A 42 14.92 -0.71 -3.26
C ILE A 42 16.04 -0.78 -4.29
N ARG A 43 15.71 -0.82 -5.58
CA ARG A 43 16.69 -0.92 -6.67
C ARG A 43 17.29 0.43 -7.09
N MET A 44 16.59 1.52 -6.85
CA MET A 44 17.04 2.84 -7.25
C MET A 44 18.11 3.39 -6.31
N ARG A 45 19.06 4.13 -6.89
CA ARG A 45 20.13 4.81 -6.16
C ARG A 45 19.95 6.33 -6.13
N ASN A 46 19.17 6.85 -7.04
CA ASN A 46 18.93 8.29 -7.15
C ASN A 46 17.84 8.70 -6.17
N LEU A 47 18.19 9.56 -5.20
CA LEU A 47 17.28 10.01 -4.15
C LEU A 47 16.03 10.71 -4.71
N PHE A 48 16.19 11.50 -5.77
CA PHE A 48 15.03 12.15 -6.41
C PHE A 48 14.02 11.13 -6.95
N VAL A 49 14.51 10.08 -7.63
CA VAL A 49 13.67 9.01 -8.17
C VAL A 49 13.02 8.22 -7.03
N ILE A 50 13.73 7.98 -5.93
CA ILE A 50 13.20 7.28 -4.75
C ILE A 50 12.04 8.09 -4.16
N ILE A 51 12.16 9.41 -4.03
CA ILE A 51 11.09 10.28 -3.49
C ILE A 51 9.86 10.24 -4.40
N MET A 52 10.05 10.29 -5.72
CA MET A 52 8.94 10.20 -6.68
C MET A 52 8.25 8.83 -6.62
N LEU A 53 9.00 7.74 -6.55
CA LEU A 53 8.44 6.40 -6.41
C LEU A 53 7.73 6.21 -5.07
N PHE A 54 8.23 6.82 -4.00
CA PHE A 54 7.57 6.80 -2.69
C PHE A 54 6.21 7.50 -2.74
N SER A 55 6.12 8.64 -3.43
CA SER A 55 4.84 9.33 -3.65
C SER A 55 3.84 8.45 -4.40
N ILE A 56 4.28 7.76 -5.45
CA ILE A 56 3.44 6.81 -6.21
C ILE A 56 3.02 5.65 -5.32
N PHE A 57 3.91 5.11 -4.50
CA PHE A 57 3.62 4.04 -3.55
C PHE A 57 2.51 4.46 -2.56
N SER A 58 2.62 5.64 -1.93
CA SER A 58 1.59 6.18 -1.04
C SER A 58 0.25 6.38 -1.75
N LEU A 59 0.25 6.81 -3.01
CA LEU A 59 -0.98 6.97 -3.78
C LEU A 59 -1.67 5.62 -4.05
N HIS A 60 -0.91 4.58 -4.36
CA HIS A 60 -1.46 3.23 -4.52
C HIS A 60 -1.97 2.66 -3.20
N SER A 61 -1.26 2.93 -2.09
CA SER A 61 -1.70 2.57 -0.74
C SER A 61 -3.03 3.24 -0.39
N ALA A 62 -3.17 4.54 -0.68
CA ALA A 62 -4.42 5.26 -0.50
C ALA A 62 -5.55 4.65 -1.35
N GLY A 63 -5.27 4.26 -2.60
CA GLY A 63 -6.23 3.55 -3.46
C GLY A 63 -6.72 2.24 -2.86
N LEU A 64 -5.82 1.48 -2.22
CA LEU A 64 -6.16 0.25 -1.51
C LEU A 64 -7.11 0.51 -0.33
N PHE A 65 -6.84 1.56 0.47
CA PHE A 65 -7.74 1.96 1.55
C PHE A 65 -9.13 2.38 1.06
N VAL A 66 -9.23 2.98 -0.13
CA VAL A 66 -10.54 3.28 -0.74
C VAL A 66 -11.31 1.99 -1.03
N VAL A 67 -10.66 0.98 -1.60
CA VAL A 67 -11.29 -0.32 -1.90
C VAL A 67 -11.72 -1.05 -0.63
N MET A 68 -10.99 -0.83 0.48
CA MET A 68 -11.34 -1.36 1.81
C MET A 68 -12.40 -0.55 2.55
N ASP A 69 -13.11 0.38 1.89
CA ASP A 69 -14.10 1.29 2.48
C ASP A 69 -13.57 2.21 3.61
N ALA A 70 -12.24 2.40 3.67
CA ALA A 70 -11.57 3.26 4.64
C ALA A 70 -11.19 4.63 4.02
N ALA A 71 -12.19 5.37 3.56
CA ALA A 71 -12.00 6.61 2.80
C ALA A 71 -11.26 7.70 3.58
N ASP A 72 -11.48 7.84 4.88
CA ASP A 72 -10.80 8.77 5.77
C ASP A 72 -9.30 8.48 5.88
N VAL A 73 -8.92 7.20 5.99
CA VAL A 73 -7.53 6.75 5.98
C VAL A 73 -6.90 6.99 4.60
N ALA A 74 -7.62 6.72 3.52
CA ALA A 74 -7.17 6.96 2.17
C ALA A 74 -6.83 8.45 1.93
N PHE A 75 -7.66 9.36 2.39
CA PHE A 75 -7.42 10.80 2.28
C PHE A 75 -6.20 11.24 3.07
N THR A 76 -6.02 10.74 4.30
CA THR A 76 -4.85 11.08 5.11
C THR A 76 -3.56 10.51 4.50
N GLU A 77 -3.57 9.29 4.00
CA GLU A 77 -2.42 8.69 3.32
C GLU A 77 -2.06 9.44 2.03
N ALA A 78 -3.04 9.79 1.20
CA ALA A 78 -2.80 10.56 -0.01
C ALA A 78 -2.27 11.97 0.28
N ALA A 79 -2.87 12.68 1.24
CA ALA A 79 -2.49 14.05 1.59
C ALA A 79 -1.10 14.10 2.23
N VAL A 80 -0.82 13.24 3.19
CA VAL A 80 0.43 13.25 3.96
C VAL A 80 1.52 12.47 3.22
N GLY A 81 1.24 11.26 2.79
CA GLY A 81 2.24 10.38 2.17
C GLY A 81 2.62 10.84 0.77
N ALA A 82 1.65 10.97 -0.14
CA ALA A 82 1.92 11.39 -1.50
C ALA A 82 2.15 12.91 -1.64
N GLY A 83 1.50 13.73 -0.81
CA GLY A 83 1.58 15.19 -0.86
C GLY A 83 2.68 15.77 0.02
N ILE A 84 2.37 15.99 1.29
CA ILE A 84 3.23 16.77 2.21
C ILE A 84 4.61 16.14 2.39
N SER A 85 4.69 14.85 2.61
CA SER A 85 5.96 14.14 2.81
C SER A 85 6.87 14.25 1.58
N THR A 86 6.30 14.15 0.38
CA THR A 86 7.05 14.27 -0.86
C THR A 86 7.61 15.66 -1.05
N VAL A 87 6.83 16.71 -0.78
CA VAL A 87 7.30 18.10 -0.85
C VAL A 87 8.41 18.37 0.15
N LEU A 88 8.27 17.88 1.39
CA LEU A 88 9.29 18.05 2.42
C LEU A 88 10.59 17.31 2.05
N MET A 89 10.49 16.09 1.53
CA MET A 89 11.66 15.34 1.07
C MET A 89 12.35 16.00 -0.11
N LEU A 90 11.60 16.55 -1.06
CA LEU A 90 12.17 17.30 -2.19
C LEU A 90 12.83 18.59 -1.72
N ALA A 91 12.22 19.31 -0.78
CA ALA A 91 12.81 20.51 -0.21
C ALA A 91 14.13 20.21 0.53
N THR A 92 14.15 19.14 1.34
CA THR A 92 15.39 18.70 2.01
C THR A 92 16.45 18.26 1.01
N LEU A 93 16.06 17.55 -0.06
CA LEU A 93 16.99 17.13 -1.10
C LEU A 93 17.57 18.34 -1.84
N ALA A 94 16.77 19.36 -2.11
CA ALA A 94 17.24 20.60 -2.74
C ALA A 94 18.27 21.36 -1.88
N LEU A 95 18.08 21.33 -0.55
CA LEU A 95 18.97 21.98 0.42
C LEU A 95 20.25 21.17 0.69
N THR A 96 20.21 19.83 0.54
CA THR A 96 21.32 18.92 0.90
C THR A 96 22.12 18.42 -0.30
N LYS A 97 21.91 19.00 -1.48
CA LYS A 97 22.47 18.56 -2.77
C LYS A 97 24.01 18.46 -2.81
N ASP A 98 24.71 19.10 -1.87
CA ASP A 98 26.18 19.09 -1.80
C ASP A 98 26.78 17.95 -0.97
N HIS A 99 25.96 17.10 -0.33
CA HIS A 99 26.43 16.07 0.59
C HIS A 99 25.95 14.66 0.21
N GLU A 100 25.97 14.28 -1.08
CA GLU A 100 25.88 12.87 -1.47
C GLU A 100 27.17 12.13 -1.06
N GLU A 101 27.41 12.00 0.24
CA GLU A 101 28.42 11.08 0.73
C GLU A 101 27.99 9.64 0.40
N LYS A 102 28.81 8.96 -0.38
CA LYS A 102 28.73 7.51 -0.60
C LYS A 102 28.84 6.79 0.75
N ARG A 103 27.76 6.74 1.49
CA ARG A 103 27.70 5.99 2.73
C ARG A 103 27.94 4.52 2.43
N ARG A 104 29.19 4.07 2.60
CA ARG A 104 29.52 2.65 2.64
C ARG A 104 28.79 2.04 3.82
N VAL A 105 27.65 1.42 3.57
CA VAL A 105 26.92 0.63 4.55
C VAL A 105 27.73 -0.64 4.81
N LYS A 106 28.76 -0.54 5.68
CA LYS A 106 29.62 -1.68 6.04
C LYS A 106 28.95 -2.71 6.95
N HIS A 107 27.77 -2.42 7.53
CA HIS A 107 27.05 -3.36 8.41
C HIS A 107 25.55 -3.29 8.17
N ALA A 108 25.10 -3.79 7.02
CA ALA A 108 23.67 -3.87 6.70
C ALA A 108 22.96 -5.09 7.35
N VAL A 109 23.59 -5.78 8.28
CA VAL A 109 23.01 -6.96 8.94
C VAL A 109 21.97 -6.54 9.97
N ILE A 110 22.28 -5.52 10.79
CA ILE A 110 21.37 -5.02 11.85
C ILE A 110 20.04 -4.53 11.29
N PRO A 111 19.99 -3.60 10.31
CA PRO A 111 18.71 -3.16 9.76
C PRO A 111 17.93 -4.28 9.05
N LYS A 112 18.60 -5.23 8.40
CA LYS A 112 17.93 -6.39 7.80
C LYS A 112 17.29 -7.29 8.86
N LEU A 113 17.98 -7.52 9.98
CA LEU A 113 17.47 -8.31 11.08
C LEU A 113 16.26 -7.64 11.74
N VAL A 114 16.31 -6.33 11.97
CA VAL A 114 15.18 -5.56 12.51
C VAL A 114 13.96 -5.67 11.59
N VAL A 115 14.12 -5.46 10.29
CA VAL A 115 13.03 -5.58 9.32
C VAL A 115 12.46 -7.00 9.33
N LEU A 116 13.31 -8.03 9.34
CA LEU A 116 12.87 -9.42 9.34
C LEU A 116 12.08 -9.77 10.61
N VAL A 117 12.56 -9.35 11.79
CA VAL A 117 11.88 -9.58 13.07
C VAL A 117 10.54 -8.85 13.09
N THR A 118 10.51 -7.58 12.67
CA THR A 118 9.27 -6.78 12.63
C THR A 118 8.26 -7.40 11.66
N THR A 119 8.69 -7.82 10.48
CA THR A 119 7.82 -8.48 9.50
C THR A 119 7.27 -9.80 10.04
N ALA A 120 8.10 -10.61 10.68
CA ALA A 120 7.67 -11.86 11.29
C ALA A 120 6.66 -11.63 12.44
N ALA A 121 6.91 -10.62 13.28
CA ALA A 121 5.98 -10.25 14.36
C ALA A 121 4.63 -9.76 13.83
N LEU A 122 4.63 -8.95 12.76
CA LEU A 122 3.40 -8.49 12.12
C LEU A 122 2.62 -9.64 11.48
N LEU A 123 3.30 -10.54 10.78
CA LEU A 123 2.67 -11.73 10.19
C LEU A 123 2.06 -12.63 11.27
N TYR A 124 2.78 -12.84 12.39
CA TYR A 124 2.27 -13.61 13.51
C TYR A 124 1.04 -12.95 14.14
N GLY A 125 1.09 -11.63 14.36
CA GLY A 125 -0.03 -10.87 14.91
C GLY A 125 -1.26 -10.88 14.00
N THR A 126 -1.06 -10.85 12.67
CA THR A 126 -2.17 -10.93 11.70
C THR A 126 -2.80 -12.31 11.63
N TYR A 127 -2.03 -13.37 11.88
CA TYR A 127 -2.54 -14.74 11.87
C TYR A 127 -3.44 -15.05 13.08
N ASP A 128 -3.21 -14.35 14.21
CA ASP A 128 -3.94 -14.55 15.47
C ASP A 128 -5.20 -13.65 15.60
N ILE A 129 -5.52 -12.86 14.56
CA ILE A 129 -6.73 -12.03 14.54
C ILE A 129 -7.93 -12.94 14.20
N PRO A 130 -8.95 -13.05 15.10
CA PRO A 130 -10.17 -13.79 14.80
C PRO A 130 -10.88 -13.21 13.58
N ALA A 131 -11.52 -14.09 12.80
CA ALA A 131 -12.29 -13.67 11.63
C ALA A 131 -13.37 -12.64 12.03
N PHE A 132 -13.53 -11.61 11.23
CA PHE A 132 -14.51 -10.54 11.49
C PHE A 132 -15.91 -11.16 11.60
N GLY A 133 -16.51 -11.07 12.79
CA GLY A 133 -17.91 -11.50 13.01
C GLY A 133 -18.12 -12.74 13.89
N ASP A 134 -17.09 -13.28 14.54
CA ASP A 134 -17.24 -14.29 15.62
C ASP A 134 -17.39 -13.64 16.98
#